data_a8e6cc1ddd3902e0becd1f311e8141fd
#
_entry.id   a8e6cc1ddd3902e0becd1f311e8141fd
#
_cell.length_a   1.000
_cell.length_b   1.000
_cell.length_c   1.000
_cell.angle_alpha   90.00
_cell.angle_beta   90.00
_cell.angle_gamma   90.00
#
_symmetry.space_group_name_H-M   'P 1'
#
loop_
_entity.id
_entity.type
_entity.pdbx_description
1 polymer ?
#
loop_
_entity_poly.entity_id
_entity_poly.type
_entity_poly.pdbx_seq_one_letter_code
_entity_poly.pdbx_strand_id
1 'polypeptide(L)'
;MNVIWSLCRKYTDLSDEEIRIIEHMSETLQPLANLEGADIFIDCPGRDGNAIVVAEAKPECVPSSYKNTVVGLLAKPENEPAVARTFRLGVGTKQMKAVTQENGSTIQSVEPIRNGSHIIGVLILEKRVDEQRQVSERIHFSQQSFETIAHALAQMVPENNWLTECIDEALLMVDRSGIVTFRNSLAQDLYRRLGYIEDILGQPYENVRLVEQDGNSEECSGYSYVETTVSNLVLDIKHIQLNSAGAAFAVIIQDVTWRREQEQALILKSVAIKEIPVSYTHLRAH
;
A
#
# COMPACT_ATOMS: atom_id res chain seq x y z
N MET A 1 17.12 -22.82 -12.45
CA MET A 1 16.17 -22.29 -13.44
C MET A 1 15.16 -21.48 -12.64
N ASN A 2 14.98 -20.19 -12.95
CA ASN A 2 14.07 -19.32 -12.18
C ASN A 2 12.62 -19.84 -12.34
N VAL A 3 11.88 -19.89 -11.24
CA VAL A 3 10.50 -20.40 -11.20
C VAL A 3 9.59 -19.59 -12.12
N ILE A 4 9.73 -18.26 -12.15
CA ILE A 4 8.96 -17.35 -13.01
C ILE A 4 9.11 -17.74 -14.49
N TRP A 5 10.34 -17.91 -14.95
CA TRP A 5 10.63 -18.33 -16.33
C TRP A 5 10.01 -19.68 -16.68
N SER A 6 10.10 -20.64 -15.75
CA SER A 6 9.52 -21.96 -15.97
C SER A 6 7.99 -21.91 -16.10
N LEU A 7 7.33 -21.14 -15.22
CA LEU A 7 5.87 -21.00 -15.23
C LEU A 7 5.40 -20.21 -16.45
N CYS A 8 6.02 -19.06 -16.74
CA CYS A 8 5.63 -18.25 -17.91
C CYS A 8 5.77 -19.02 -19.22
N ARG A 9 6.90 -19.69 -19.45
CA ARG A 9 7.10 -20.51 -20.67
C ARG A 9 6.12 -21.67 -20.80
N LYS A 10 5.73 -22.25 -19.68
CA LYS A 10 4.79 -23.39 -19.66
C LYS A 10 3.35 -22.96 -19.92
N TYR A 11 2.91 -21.86 -19.32
CA TYR A 11 1.49 -21.51 -19.25
C TYR A 11 1.08 -20.28 -20.05
N THR A 12 2.02 -19.41 -20.44
CA THR A 12 1.74 -18.11 -21.09
C THR A 12 2.34 -18.02 -22.49
N ASP A 13 1.93 -17.00 -23.27
CA ASP A 13 2.51 -16.62 -24.54
C ASP A 13 3.46 -15.41 -24.44
N LEU A 14 3.91 -15.08 -23.23
CA LEU A 14 4.82 -13.96 -22.99
C LEU A 14 6.18 -14.19 -23.67
N SER A 15 6.69 -13.15 -24.31
CA SER A 15 8.04 -13.10 -24.86
C SER A 15 9.11 -13.11 -23.75
N ASP A 16 10.34 -13.45 -24.10
CA ASP A 16 11.47 -13.43 -23.17
C ASP A 16 11.72 -12.03 -22.58
N GLU A 17 11.42 -10.96 -23.30
CA GLU A 17 11.50 -9.57 -22.83
C GLU A 17 10.43 -9.29 -21.77
N GLU A 18 9.19 -9.69 -22.02
CA GLU A 18 8.09 -9.54 -21.09
C GLU A 18 8.28 -10.34 -19.80
N ILE A 19 8.84 -11.56 -19.92
CA ILE A 19 9.19 -12.37 -18.75
C ILE A 19 10.28 -11.69 -17.91
N ARG A 20 11.28 -11.02 -18.53
CA ARG A 20 12.27 -10.24 -17.79
C ARG A 20 11.65 -9.08 -17.02
N ILE A 21 10.65 -8.38 -17.61
CA ILE A 21 9.92 -7.32 -16.92
C ILE A 21 9.23 -7.89 -15.67
N ILE A 22 8.53 -9.01 -15.80
CA ILE A 22 7.86 -9.69 -14.67
C ILE A 22 8.89 -10.13 -13.60
N GLU A 23 10.01 -10.70 -14.01
CA GLU A 23 11.09 -11.11 -13.12
C GLU A 23 11.65 -9.92 -12.32
N HIS A 24 11.99 -8.85 -13.01
CA HIS A 24 12.51 -7.63 -12.37
C HIS A 24 11.49 -7.04 -11.38
N MET A 25 10.21 -7.02 -11.73
CA MET A 25 9.15 -6.58 -10.84
C MET A 25 9.03 -7.46 -9.60
N SER A 26 9.22 -8.77 -9.74
CA SER A 26 9.11 -9.70 -8.61
C SER A 26 10.14 -9.43 -7.51
N GLU A 27 11.29 -8.83 -7.85
CA GLU A 27 12.33 -8.46 -6.88
C GLU A 27 11.86 -7.39 -5.88
N THR A 28 10.80 -6.66 -6.22
CA THR A 28 10.27 -5.55 -5.43
C THR A 28 9.05 -5.92 -4.59
N LEU A 29 8.52 -7.12 -4.75
CA LEU A 29 7.31 -7.53 -4.06
C LEU A 29 7.50 -7.62 -2.53
N GLN A 30 8.64 -8.12 -2.05
CA GLN A 30 8.86 -8.28 -0.61
C GLN A 30 8.91 -6.93 0.14
N PRO A 31 9.69 -5.93 -0.33
CA PRO A 31 9.62 -4.59 0.23
C PRO A 31 8.21 -3.99 0.21
N LEU A 32 7.48 -4.18 -0.89
CA LEU A 32 6.11 -3.66 -1.02
C LEU A 32 5.14 -4.38 -0.07
N ALA A 33 5.25 -5.71 0.08
CA ALA A 33 4.45 -6.48 1.02
C ALA A 33 4.65 -6.01 2.47
N ASN A 34 5.90 -5.74 2.84
CA ASN A 34 6.24 -5.23 4.17
C ASN A 34 5.72 -3.81 4.39
N LEU A 35 5.79 -2.94 3.37
CA LEU A 35 5.28 -1.56 3.42
C LEU A 35 3.77 -1.54 3.63
N GLU A 36 3.06 -2.27 2.79
CA GLU A 36 1.61 -2.28 2.77
C GLU A 36 0.98 -3.17 3.86
N GLY A 37 1.80 -4.02 4.50
CA GLY A 37 1.29 -5.04 5.41
C GLY A 37 0.28 -5.97 4.72
N ALA A 38 0.57 -6.35 3.48
CA ALA A 38 -0.33 -7.04 2.58
C ALA A 38 0.35 -8.22 1.89
N ASP A 39 -0.41 -9.24 1.55
CA ASP A 39 0.03 -10.28 0.62
C ASP A 39 0.05 -9.70 -0.80
N ILE A 40 1.13 -9.92 -1.55
CA ILE A 40 1.28 -9.39 -2.91
C ILE A 40 1.59 -10.52 -3.87
N PHE A 41 0.94 -10.48 -5.04
CA PHE A 41 1.09 -11.49 -6.07
C PHE A 41 1.29 -10.86 -7.44
N ILE A 42 1.95 -11.60 -8.33
CA ILE A 42 1.93 -11.34 -9.77
C ILE A 42 1.30 -12.53 -10.47
N ASP A 43 0.24 -12.26 -11.21
CA ASP A 43 -0.42 -13.21 -12.07
C ASP A 43 -0.18 -12.85 -13.53
N CYS A 44 0.14 -13.86 -14.35
CA CYS A 44 0.31 -13.70 -15.79
C CYS A 44 -0.85 -14.33 -16.55
N PRO A 45 -1.23 -13.81 -17.75
CA PRO A 45 -2.32 -14.36 -18.55
C PRO A 45 -1.94 -15.71 -19.13
N GLY A 46 -2.70 -16.75 -18.82
CA GLY A 46 -2.51 -18.10 -19.34
C GLY A 46 -3.18 -18.30 -20.68
N ARG A 47 -2.66 -19.27 -21.48
CA ARG A 47 -3.18 -19.64 -22.81
C ARG A 47 -4.61 -20.18 -22.79
N ASP A 48 -5.01 -20.75 -21.69
CA ASP A 48 -6.32 -21.36 -21.47
C ASP A 48 -7.40 -20.41 -20.93
N GLY A 49 -7.07 -19.11 -20.81
CA GLY A 49 -7.94 -18.09 -20.26
C GLY A 49 -7.94 -17.99 -18.74
N ASN A 50 -7.21 -18.87 -18.05
CA ASN A 50 -6.92 -18.71 -16.62
C ASN A 50 -5.70 -17.81 -16.44
N ALA A 51 -5.50 -17.25 -15.26
CA ALA A 51 -4.24 -16.64 -14.90
C ALA A 51 -3.34 -17.64 -14.16
N ILE A 52 -2.02 -17.45 -14.22
CA ILE A 52 -1.04 -18.25 -13.48
C ILE A 52 -0.31 -17.36 -12.48
N VAL A 53 -0.32 -17.73 -11.22
CA VAL A 53 0.45 -17.04 -10.17
C VAL A 53 1.93 -17.35 -10.37
N VAL A 54 2.75 -16.35 -10.68
CA VAL A 54 4.17 -16.52 -10.98
C VAL A 54 5.10 -16.01 -9.89
N ALA A 55 4.63 -15.10 -9.05
CA ALA A 55 5.38 -14.58 -7.91
C ALA A 55 4.44 -14.25 -6.74
N GLU A 56 4.95 -14.36 -5.53
CA GLU A 56 4.28 -13.94 -4.29
C GLU A 56 5.28 -13.33 -3.32
N ALA A 57 4.81 -12.41 -2.49
CA ALA A 57 5.49 -11.96 -1.29
C ALA A 57 4.48 -11.82 -0.14
N LYS A 58 4.90 -12.22 1.05
CA LYS A 58 4.09 -12.15 2.27
C LYS A 58 4.70 -11.15 3.23
N PRO A 59 3.90 -10.33 3.92
CA PRO A 59 4.43 -9.38 4.88
C PRO A 59 5.06 -10.12 6.07
N GLU A 60 6.20 -9.61 6.56
CA GLU A 60 6.91 -10.19 7.71
C GLU A 60 6.33 -9.72 9.04
N CYS A 61 5.73 -8.51 9.06
CA CYS A 61 5.27 -7.84 10.28
C CYS A 61 3.81 -8.11 10.64
N VAL A 62 3.00 -8.63 9.70
CA VAL A 62 1.59 -8.97 9.92
C VAL A 62 1.31 -10.37 9.41
N PRO A 63 0.33 -11.09 9.97
CA PRO A 63 -0.02 -12.42 9.49
C PRO A 63 -0.55 -12.39 8.06
N SER A 64 0.05 -13.19 7.18
CA SER A 64 -0.46 -13.44 5.83
C SER A 64 -1.84 -14.09 5.86
N SER A 65 -2.66 -13.79 4.84
CA SER A 65 -3.94 -14.47 4.59
C SER A 65 -3.75 -15.91 4.08
N TYR A 66 -2.53 -16.27 3.67
CA TYR A 66 -2.19 -17.55 3.06
C TYR A 66 -1.16 -18.33 3.86
N LYS A 67 -1.49 -19.56 4.24
CA LYS A 67 -0.57 -20.46 4.96
C LYS A 67 0.46 -21.09 4.02
N ASN A 68 0.04 -21.41 2.81
CA ASN A 68 0.87 -22.08 1.80
C ASN A 68 1.25 -21.12 0.67
N THR A 69 2.25 -21.49 -0.13
CA THR A 69 2.57 -20.80 -1.37
C THR A 69 1.47 -21.03 -2.41
N VAL A 70 1.13 -19.98 -3.13
CA VAL A 70 0.17 -20.02 -4.26
C VAL A 70 0.88 -19.95 -5.61
N VAL A 71 2.20 -19.77 -5.63
CA VAL A 71 3.00 -19.75 -6.88
C VAL A 71 2.82 -21.06 -7.64
N GLY A 72 2.46 -20.95 -8.91
CA GLY A 72 2.17 -22.08 -9.79
C GLY A 72 0.72 -22.55 -9.78
N LEU A 73 -0.16 -21.95 -8.96
CA LEU A 73 -1.60 -22.20 -9.02
C LEU A 73 -2.25 -21.41 -10.14
N LEU A 74 -3.31 -21.97 -10.70
CA LEU A 74 -4.12 -21.31 -11.72
C LEU A 74 -5.27 -20.55 -11.04
N ALA A 75 -5.35 -19.25 -11.32
CA ALA A 75 -6.44 -18.39 -10.90
C ALA A 75 -7.53 -18.41 -11.99
N LYS A 76 -8.67 -19.03 -11.67
CA LYS A 76 -9.81 -19.10 -12.59
C LYS A 76 -10.61 -17.82 -12.56
N PRO A 77 -11.16 -17.36 -13.70
CA PRO A 77 -11.98 -16.13 -13.77
C PRO A 77 -13.16 -16.10 -12.77
N GLU A 78 -13.75 -17.27 -12.46
CA GLU A 78 -14.86 -17.37 -11.52
C GLU A 78 -14.42 -17.09 -10.07
N ASN A 79 -13.17 -17.46 -9.73
CA ASN A 79 -12.63 -17.30 -8.38
C ASN A 79 -11.93 -15.95 -8.20
N GLU A 80 -11.42 -15.38 -9.30
CA GLU A 80 -10.64 -14.12 -9.30
C GLU A 80 -11.25 -13.11 -10.28
N PRO A 81 -12.48 -12.62 -10.04
CA PRO A 81 -13.17 -11.76 -10.99
C PRO A 81 -12.50 -10.41 -11.22
N ALA A 82 -11.77 -9.86 -10.23
CA ALA A 82 -11.01 -8.62 -10.37
C ALA A 82 -9.81 -8.80 -11.31
N VAL A 83 -9.09 -9.90 -11.19
CA VAL A 83 -7.98 -10.29 -12.08
C VAL A 83 -8.49 -10.46 -13.51
N ALA A 84 -9.54 -11.26 -13.69
CA ALA A 84 -10.14 -11.48 -15.00
C ALA A 84 -10.65 -10.19 -15.65
N ARG A 85 -11.27 -9.30 -14.85
CA ARG A 85 -11.72 -7.98 -15.31
C ARG A 85 -10.54 -7.12 -15.75
N THR A 86 -9.46 -7.11 -14.97
CA THR A 86 -8.27 -6.30 -15.28
C THR A 86 -7.60 -6.77 -16.57
N PHE A 87 -7.46 -8.07 -16.80
CA PHE A 87 -6.96 -8.60 -18.08
C PHE A 87 -7.85 -8.22 -19.26
N ARG A 88 -9.18 -8.30 -19.09
CA ARG A 88 -10.13 -8.02 -20.18
C ARG A 88 -10.25 -6.54 -20.53
N LEU A 89 -10.31 -5.66 -19.52
CA LEU A 89 -10.59 -4.23 -19.71
C LEU A 89 -9.35 -3.36 -19.64
N GLY A 90 -8.25 -3.86 -19.08
CA GLY A 90 -7.04 -3.10 -18.86
C GLY A 90 -7.19 -2.01 -17.78
N VAL A 91 -8.19 -2.11 -16.92
CA VAL A 91 -8.43 -1.13 -15.87
C VAL A 91 -8.25 -1.80 -14.51
N GLY A 92 -7.46 -1.19 -13.64
CA GLY A 92 -7.25 -1.65 -12.28
C GLY A 92 -8.56 -1.64 -11.44
N THR A 93 -8.52 -2.35 -10.32
CA THR A 93 -9.61 -2.41 -9.35
C THR A 93 -9.02 -2.11 -7.98
N LYS A 94 -9.59 -1.15 -7.26
CA LYS A 94 -9.09 -0.76 -5.93
C LYS A 94 -10.08 -1.14 -4.84
N GLN A 95 -9.55 -1.64 -3.71
CA GLN A 95 -10.27 -1.88 -2.46
C GLN A 95 -11.56 -2.72 -2.61
N MET A 96 -11.54 -3.74 -3.45
CA MET A 96 -12.66 -4.66 -3.58
C MET A 96 -12.64 -5.72 -2.48
N LYS A 97 -13.79 -5.95 -1.83
CA LYS A 97 -13.91 -7.06 -0.88
C LYS A 97 -13.80 -8.38 -1.62
N ALA A 98 -12.91 -9.24 -1.17
CA ALA A 98 -12.70 -10.58 -1.70
C ALA A 98 -12.72 -11.61 -0.58
N VAL A 99 -12.89 -12.85 -0.94
CA VAL A 99 -12.77 -13.99 -0.03
C VAL A 99 -11.66 -14.88 -0.56
N THR A 100 -10.63 -15.10 0.25
CA THR A 100 -9.52 -15.98 -0.12
C THR A 100 -9.98 -17.43 -0.26
N GLN A 101 -9.20 -18.25 -0.95
CA GLN A 101 -9.43 -19.70 -1.05
C GLN A 101 -9.44 -20.41 0.32
N GLU A 102 -8.87 -19.80 1.36
CA GLU A 102 -8.89 -20.27 2.75
C GLU A 102 -10.04 -19.66 3.58
N ASN A 103 -11.08 -19.09 2.93
CA ASN A 103 -12.26 -18.45 3.55
C ASN A 103 -11.95 -17.23 4.43
N GLY A 104 -10.81 -16.56 4.23
CA GLY A 104 -10.49 -15.29 4.87
C GLY A 104 -11.12 -14.11 4.11
N SER A 105 -11.69 -13.14 4.83
CA SER A 105 -12.11 -11.87 4.21
C SER A 105 -10.89 -10.98 3.97
N THR A 106 -10.73 -10.52 2.73
CA THR A 106 -9.64 -9.62 2.31
C THR A 106 -10.19 -8.42 1.57
N ILE A 107 -9.39 -7.37 1.53
CA ILE A 107 -9.57 -6.24 0.60
C ILE A 107 -8.50 -6.40 -0.47
N GLN A 108 -8.95 -6.53 -1.72
CA GLN A 108 -8.09 -6.77 -2.88
C GLN A 108 -8.02 -5.52 -3.74
N SER A 109 -6.80 -5.19 -4.18
CA SER A 109 -6.52 -4.21 -5.24
C SER A 109 -5.74 -4.89 -6.34
N VAL A 110 -6.09 -4.63 -7.60
CA VAL A 110 -5.48 -5.27 -8.77
C VAL A 110 -5.11 -4.19 -9.78
N GLU A 111 -3.84 -4.16 -10.20
CA GLU A 111 -3.34 -3.21 -11.20
C GLU A 111 -2.70 -3.95 -12.39
N PRO A 112 -2.94 -3.51 -13.64
CA PRO A 112 -2.36 -4.15 -14.80
C PRO A 112 -0.87 -3.82 -14.96
N ILE A 113 -0.06 -4.84 -15.21
CA ILE A 113 1.34 -4.72 -15.60
C ILE A 113 1.39 -4.67 -17.12
N ARG A 114 2.07 -3.66 -17.67
CA ARG A 114 2.07 -3.40 -19.12
C ARG A 114 3.47 -3.39 -19.72
N ASN A 115 3.55 -3.86 -20.96
CA ASN A 115 4.63 -3.56 -21.87
C ASN A 115 4.02 -2.81 -23.07
N GLY A 116 4.16 -1.49 -23.11
CA GLY A 116 3.44 -0.63 -24.04
C GLY A 116 1.91 -0.76 -23.87
N SER A 117 1.21 -1.17 -24.92
CA SER A 117 -0.24 -1.39 -24.88
C SER A 117 -0.63 -2.81 -24.43
N HIS A 118 0.32 -3.74 -24.34
CA HIS A 118 0.08 -5.13 -24.00
C HIS A 118 0.07 -5.34 -22.48
N ILE A 119 -0.94 -6.03 -21.95
CA ILE A 119 -1.01 -6.42 -20.54
C ILE A 119 -0.29 -7.75 -20.38
N ILE A 120 0.85 -7.72 -19.72
CA ILE A 120 1.73 -8.88 -19.52
C ILE A 120 1.51 -9.60 -18.20
N GLY A 121 0.80 -8.95 -17.28
CA GLY A 121 0.47 -9.48 -15.98
C GLY A 121 -0.43 -8.53 -15.21
N VAL A 122 -0.75 -8.90 -13.98
CA VAL A 122 -1.41 -8.04 -12.99
C VAL A 122 -0.67 -8.14 -11.67
N LEU A 123 -0.56 -7.01 -10.98
CA LEU A 123 -0.14 -6.94 -9.59
C LEU A 123 -1.39 -6.99 -8.72
N ILE A 124 -1.39 -7.86 -7.73
CA ILE A 124 -2.49 -8.05 -6.80
C ILE A 124 -1.97 -7.76 -5.41
N LEU A 125 -2.71 -6.94 -4.68
CA LEU A 125 -2.45 -6.61 -3.28
C LEU A 125 -3.67 -7.02 -2.47
N GLU A 126 -3.46 -7.85 -1.43
CA GLU A 126 -4.52 -8.36 -0.56
C GLU A 126 -4.23 -8.04 0.90
N LYS A 127 -5.11 -7.23 1.50
CA LYS A 127 -5.08 -6.93 2.93
C LYS A 127 -6.13 -7.75 3.67
N ARG A 128 -5.73 -8.42 4.73
CA ARG A 128 -6.65 -9.13 5.60
C ARG A 128 -7.57 -8.17 6.35
N VAL A 129 -8.86 -8.48 6.36
CA VAL A 129 -9.83 -7.73 7.17
C VAL A 129 -9.89 -8.37 8.56
N ASP A 130 -9.09 -7.88 9.49
CA ASP A 130 -9.22 -8.23 10.90
C ASP A 130 -10.17 -7.24 11.58
N GLU A 131 -11.43 -7.64 11.81
CA GLU A 131 -12.43 -6.81 12.49
C GLU A 131 -12.04 -6.41 13.93
N GLN A 132 -11.06 -7.07 14.53
CA GLN A 132 -10.61 -6.82 15.90
C GLN A 132 -9.32 -5.98 16.02
N ARG A 133 -8.63 -5.70 14.91
CA ARG A 133 -7.32 -5.00 14.92
C ARG A 133 -7.36 -3.51 14.67
N GLN A 134 -8.52 -2.89 14.55
CA GLN A 134 -8.64 -1.43 14.34
C GLN A 134 -8.15 -0.56 15.52
N VAL A 135 -7.71 -1.14 16.63
CA VAL A 135 -7.43 -0.35 17.85
C VAL A 135 -5.96 -0.39 18.32
N SER A 136 -5.08 -1.22 17.82
CA SER A 136 -3.79 -1.45 18.52
C SER A 136 -2.53 -1.76 17.74
N GLU A 137 -2.39 -1.43 16.49
CA GLU A 137 -1.06 -1.62 15.90
C GLU A 137 -0.56 -0.36 15.20
N ARG A 138 0.13 0.50 15.97
CA ARG A 138 1.29 1.21 15.47
C ARG A 138 2.24 0.12 14.98
N ILE A 139 2.26 -0.11 13.68
CA ILE A 139 3.20 -1.03 13.08
C ILE A 139 4.59 -0.45 13.34
N HIS A 140 5.31 -1.01 14.29
CA HIS A 140 6.74 -0.84 14.40
C HIS A 140 7.36 -1.58 13.22
N PHE A 141 7.37 -0.92 12.06
CA PHE A 141 8.23 -1.38 10.98
C PHE A 141 9.68 -1.34 11.49
N SER A 142 10.39 -2.43 11.33
CA SER A 142 11.81 -2.40 11.64
C SER A 142 12.48 -1.38 10.71
N GLN A 143 13.36 -0.58 11.26
CA GLN A 143 14.13 0.45 10.56
C GLN A 143 14.75 -0.04 9.24
N GLN A 144 15.20 -1.29 9.22
CA GLN A 144 15.79 -1.97 8.07
C GLN A 144 14.81 -2.17 6.91
N SER A 145 13.52 -2.38 7.19
CA SER A 145 12.47 -2.52 6.16
C SER A 145 12.20 -1.19 5.45
N PHE A 146 12.16 -0.07 6.19
CA PHE A 146 11.95 1.26 5.60
C PHE A 146 13.09 1.70 4.68
N GLU A 147 14.34 1.50 5.10
CA GLU A 147 15.50 1.84 4.27
C GLU A 147 15.50 1.05 2.96
N THR A 148 15.17 -0.25 3.03
CA THR A 148 15.10 -1.12 1.85
C THR A 148 13.98 -0.69 0.88
N ILE A 149 12.82 -0.33 1.41
CA ILE A 149 11.64 0.13 0.63
C ILE A 149 11.93 1.47 -0.02
N ALA A 150 12.42 2.43 0.74
CA ALA A 150 12.75 3.74 0.24
C ALA A 150 13.83 3.66 -0.85
N HIS A 151 14.79 2.76 -0.70
CA HIS A 151 15.84 2.52 -1.69
C HIS A 151 15.27 1.88 -2.97
N ALA A 152 14.37 0.90 -2.84
CA ALA A 152 13.69 0.27 -3.95
C ALA A 152 12.81 1.28 -4.71
N LEU A 153 12.02 2.08 -4.01
CA LEU A 153 11.19 3.13 -4.62
C LEU A 153 12.04 4.18 -5.34
N ALA A 154 13.17 4.60 -4.77
CA ALA A 154 14.07 5.58 -5.38
C ALA A 154 14.74 5.07 -6.68
N GLN A 155 14.96 3.75 -6.80
CA GLN A 155 15.49 3.13 -8.02
C GLN A 155 14.42 2.93 -9.09
N MET A 156 13.14 2.82 -8.71
CA MET A 156 12.03 2.51 -9.61
C MET A 156 11.40 3.73 -10.27
N VAL A 157 11.47 4.89 -9.62
CA VAL A 157 10.78 6.12 -10.06
C VAL A 157 11.08 6.55 -11.49
N PRO A 158 12.31 6.41 -12.04
CA PRO A 158 12.56 6.84 -13.41
C PRO A 158 11.86 6.00 -14.48
N GLU A 159 11.59 4.71 -14.20
CA GLU A 159 11.16 3.75 -15.24
C GLU A 159 9.78 3.13 -14.99
N ASN A 160 9.31 3.08 -13.72
CA ASN A 160 8.09 2.35 -13.34
C ASN A 160 7.18 3.14 -12.39
N ASN A 161 6.64 4.26 -12.88
CA ASN A 161 5.79 5.17 -12.12
C ASN A 161 4.51 4.52 -11.54
N TRP A 162 4.07 3.40 -12.11
CA TRP A 162 2.84 2.72 -11.75
C TRP A 162 2.86 2.03 -10.37
N LEU A 163 4.05 1.57 -9.89
CA LEU A 163 4.17 0.94 -8.56
C LEU A 163 3.85 1.92 -7.43
N THR A 164 4.24 3.19 -7.62
CA THR A 164 3.96 4.23 -6.65
C THR A 164 2.49 4.65 -6.63
N GLU A 165 1.75 4.37 -7.71
CA GLU A 165 0.29 4.55 -7.76
C GLU A 165 -0.48 3.41 -7.08
N CYS A 166 0.17 2.27 -6.78
CA CYS A 166 -0.41 1.19 -6.00
C CYS A 166 -0.37 1.44 -4.48
N ILE A 167 0.45 2.39 -4.03
CA ILE A 167 0.57 2.77 -2.62
C ILE A 167 -0.66 3.58 -2.22
N ASP A 168 -1.33 3.19 -1.13
CA ASP A 168 -2.54 3.86 -0.62
C ASP A 168 -2.24 5.15 0.17
N GLU A 169 -0.99 5.61 0.18
CA GLU A 169 -0.55 6.84 0.83
C GLU A 169 -0.01 7.84 -0.18
N ALA A 170 -0.10 9.12 0.17
CA ALA A 170 0.54 10.18 -0.60
C ALA A 170 2.06 10.08 -0.45
N LEU A 171 2.78 10.00 -1.58
CA LEU A 171 4.24 9.84 -1.62
C LEU A 171 4.88 11.01 -2.37
N LEU A 172 5.92 11.59 -1.76
CA LEU A 172 6.81 12.58 -2.37
C LEU A 172 8.24 12.08 -2.32
N MET A 173 9.06 12.47 -3.29
CA MET A 173 10.52 12.36 -3.22
C MET A 173 11.15 13.72 -3.40
N VAL A 174 12.17 14.00 -2.60
CA VAL A 174 12.89 15.25 -2.56
C VAL A 174 14.36 14.98 -2.83
N ASP A 175 14.97 15.75 -3.73
CA ASP A 175 16.38 15.64 -4.05
C ASP A 175 17.28 16.35 -3.01
N ARG A 176 18.58 16.24 -3.22
CA ARG A 176 19.59 16.88 -2.33
C ARG A 176 19.57 18.41 -2.38
N SER A 177 18.92 19.00 -3.38
CA SER A 177 18.72 20.44 -3.52
C SER A 177 17.46 20.91 -2.81
N GLY A 178 16.69 19.99 -2.21
CA GLY A 178 15.43 20.27 -1.55
C GLY A 178 14.25 20.42 -2.51
N ILE A 179 14.37 19.97 -3.76
CA ILE A 179 13.31 20.06 -4.76
C ILE A 179 12.51 18.78 -4.80
N VAL A 180 11.17 18.88 -4.90
CA VAL A 180 10.27 17.74 -5.10
C VAL A 180 10.45 17.21 -6.52
N THR A 181 11.05 16.04 -6.65
CA THR A 181 11.35 15.40 -7.94
C THR A 181 10.33 14.37 -8.36
N PHE A 182 9.52 13.91 -7.41
CA PHE A 182 8.46 12.95 -7.65
C PHE A 182 7.28 13.16 -6.69
N ARG A 183 6.08 12.86 -7.14
CA ARG A 183 4.87 12.68 -6.35
C ARG A 183 3.93 11.68 -7.03
N ASN A 184 3.20 10.86 -6.26
CA ASN A 184 2.13 10.03 -6.82
C ASN A 184 0.81 10.81 -6.94
N SER A 185 -0.23 10.19 -7.53
CA SER A 185 -1.55 10.82 -7.71
C SER A 185 -2.21 11.18 -6.38
N LEU A 186 -2.07 10.34 -5.35
CA LEU A 186 -2.63 10.60 -4.03
C LEU A 186 -2.01 11.83 -3.36
N ALA A 187 -0.70 12.04 -3.54
CA ALA A 187 -0.05 13.27 -3.07
C ALA A 187 -0.62 14.50 -3.79
N GLN A 188 -0.80 14.45 -5.09
CA GLN A 188 -1.39 15.56 -5.84
C GLN A 188 -2.82 15.88 -5.35
N ASP A 189 -3.66 14.86 -5.16
CA ASP A 189 -5.03 15.04 -4.70
C ASP A 189 -5.08 15.56 -3.26
N LEU A 190 -4.19 15.08 -2.37
CA LEU A 190 -4.08 15.58 -1.01
C LEU A 190 -3.72 17.07 -1.00
N TYR A 191 -2.69 17.47 -1.74
CA TYR A 191 -2.27 18.88 -1.78
C TYR A 191 -3.33 19.78 -2.41
N ARG A 192 -4.09 19.33 -3.41
CA ARG A 192 -5.27 20.06 -3.92
C ARG A 192 -6.34 20.24 -2.85
N ARG A 193 -6.63 19.23 -2.05
CA ARG A 193 -7.57 19.32 -0.89
C ARG A 193 -7.05 20.31 0.17
N LEU A 194 -5.75 20.44 0.33
CA LEU A 194 -5.13 21.43 1.21
C LEU A 194 -5.08 22.85 0.62
N GLY A 195 -5.56 23.05 -0.62
CA GLY A 195 -5.68 24.35 -1.26
C GLY A 195 -4.53 24.73 -2.19
N TYR A 196 -3.60 23.83 -2.46
CA TYR A 196 -2.54 24.07 -3.45
C TYR A 196 -3.15 24.01 -4.87
N ILE A 197 -3.02 25.11 -5.62
CA ILE A 197 -3.56 25.22 -6.99
C ILE A 197 -2.57 24.65 -8.00
N GLU A 198 -1.27 24.91 -7.80
CA GLU A 198 -0.20 24.46 -8.69
C GLU A 198 0.26 23.05 -8.31
N ASP A 199 0.88 22.38 -9.29
CA ASP A 199 1.54 21.09 -9.03
C ASP A 199 2.74 21.30 -8.10
N ILE A 200 2.87 20.45 -7.10
CA ILE A 200 4.00 20.47 -6.16
C ILE A 200 5.29 19.93 -6.77
N LEU A 201 5.21 19.22 -7.91
CA LEU A 201 6.37 18.71 -8.63
C LEU A 201 7.25 19.86 -9.11
N GLY A 202 8.55 19.79 -8.83
CA GLY A 202 9.52 20.85 -9.14
C GLY A 202 9.55 22.03 -8.16
N GLN A 203 8.68 22.03 -7.14
CA GLN A 203 8.68 23.05 -6.09
C GLN A 203 9.74 22.75 -5.02
N PRO A 204 10.32 23.77 -4.38
CA PRO A 204 11.08 23.57 -3.15
C PRO A 204 10.21 22.93 -2.07
N TYR A 205 10.71 21.88 -1.43
CA TYR A 205 10.00 21.18 -0.36
C TYR A 205 9.62 22.10 0.81
N GLU A 206 10.45 23.07 1.11
CA GLU A 206 10.17 24.12 2.11
C GLU A 206 8.83 24.84 1.88
N ASN A 207 8.41 25.01 0.63
CA ASN A 207 7.16 25.68 0.27
C ASN A 207 5.93 24.78 0.38
N VAL A 208 6.14 23.46 0.41
CA VAL A 208 5.07 22.46 0.39
C VAL A 208 5.09 21.56 1.63
N ARG A 209 6.02 21.72 2.54
CA ARG A 209 6.05 20.98 3.80
C ARG A 209 4.84 21.34 4.66
N LEU A 210 4.24 20.33 5.26
CA LEU A 210 3.02 20.47 6.05
C LEU A 210 3.27 20.66 7.55
N VAL A 211 4.50 20.52 8.00
CA VAL A 211 4.90 20.65 9.42
C VAL A 211 6.14 21.50 9.51
N GLU A 212 6.15 22.49 10.39
CA GLU A 212 7.39 23.14 10.81
C GLU A 212 8.21 22.16 11.65
N GLN A 213 9.52 22.07 11.38
CA GLN A 213 10.43 21.26 12.20
C GLN A 213 10.61 21.95 13.56
N ASP A 214 9.66 21.79 14.45
CA ASP A 214 9.90 22.02 15.87
C ASP A 214 10.67 20.83 16.44
N GLY A 215 11.74 21.10 17.18
CA GLY A 215 12.75 20.16 17.65
C GLY A 215 12.31 19.03 18.60
N ASN A 216 11.08 18.53 18.48
CA ASN A 216 10.49 17.44 19.24
C ASN A 216 10.13 16.21 18.36
N SER A 217 10.66 16.12 17.12
CA SER A 217 10.57 14.86 16.40
C SER A 217 11.41 13.81 17.12
N GLU A 218 10.81 12.69 17.50
CA GLU A 218 11.56 11.52 17.95
C GLU A 218 12.45 11.06 16.76
N GLU A 219 13.68 11.57 16.73
CA GLU A 219 14.70 11.13 15.79
C GLU A 219 15.14 9.71 16.16
N CYS A 220 14.41 8.74 15.66
CA CYS A 220 14.97 7.40 15.51
C CYS A 220 15.82 7.40 14.24
N SER A 221 17.06 6.91 14.32
CA SER A 221 18.03 6.95 13.25
C SER A 221 17.43 6.52 11.90
N GLY A 222 17.24 7.49 10.98
CA GLY A 222 16.84 7.25 9.60
C GLY A 222 15.42 7.68 9.20
N TYR A 223 14.50 7.90 10.13
CA TYR A 223 13.19 8.47 9.81
C TYR A 223 12.65 9.37 10.94
N SER A 224 11.79 10.30 10.60
CA SER A 224 10.98 11.06 11.55
C SER A 224 9.49 10.87 11.28
N TYR A 225 8.70 10.84 12.35
CA TYR A 225 7.25 10.68 12.30
C TYR A 225 6.59 11.85 13.02
N VAL A 226 5.59 12.44 12.39
CA VAL A 226 4.81 13.53 12.98
C VAL A 226 3.33 13.36 12.61
N GLU A 227 2.46 13.39 13.63
CA GLU A 227 1.02 13.56 13.41
C GLU A 227 0.68 15.05 13.51
N THR A 228 -0.02 15.59 12.53
CA THR A 228 -0.40 17.00 12.49
C THR A 228 -1.83 17.20 11.98
N THR A 229 -2.42 18.35 12.28
CA THR A 229 -3.72 18.74 11.74
C THR A 229 -3.56 19.95 10.83
N VAL A 230 -3.91 19.77 9.55
CA VAL A 230 -3.85 20.82 8.53
C VAL A 230 -5.19 20.92 7.82
N SER A 231 -5.81 22.10 7.82
CA SER A 231 -7.10 22.34 7.12
C SER A 231 -8.19 21.32 7.46
N ASN A 232 -8.34 20.93 8.73
CA ASN A 232 -9.26 19.90 9.23
C ASN A 232 -8.93 18.45 8.84
N LEU A 233 -7.78 18.19 8.24
CA LEU A 233 -7.26 16.85 8.01
C LEU A 233 -6.27 16.49 9.11
N VAL A 234 -6.39 15.31 9.68
CA VAL A 234 -5.37 14.72 10.55
C VAL A 234 -4.46 13.87 9.70
N LEU A 235 -3.19 14.24 9.64
CA LEU A 235 -2.21 13.65 8.75
C LEU A 235 -1.09 13.01 9.55
N ASP A 236 -0.77 11.77 9.23
CA ASP A 236 0.44 11.08 9.65
C ASP A 236 1.52 11.30 8.59
N ILE A 237 2.63 11.94 8.97
CA ILE A 237 3.73 12.30 8.06
C ILE A 237 5.00 11.57 8.48
N LYS A 238 5.60 10.85 7.55
CA LYS A 238 6.86 10.12 7.73
C LYS A 238 7.91 10.65 6.77
N HIS A 239 9.06 11.02 7.27
CA HIS A 239 10.24 11.37 6.47
C HIS A 239 11.23 10.23 6.54
N ILE A 240 11.70 9.75 5.39
CA ILE A 240 12.60 8.60 5.26
C ILE A 240 13.85 9.07 4.52
N GLN A 241 15.00 9.01 5.15
CA GLN A 241 16.30 9.32 4.52
C GLN A 241 16.61 8.28 3.44
N LEU A 242 17.00 8.75 2.26
CA LEU A 242 17.35 7.90 1.12
C LEU A 242 18.83 8.04 0.80
N ASN A 243 19.53 6.91 0.70
CA ASN A 243 20.92 6.87 0.27
C ASN A 243 21.04 6.63 -1.24
N SER A 244 20.17 7.24 -2.05
CA SER A 244 20.17 7.08 -3.50
C SER A 244 20.84 8.25 -4.22
N ALA A 245 21.25 8.05 -5.48
CA ALA A 245 21.90 9.08 -6.29
C ALA A 245 20.96 10.23 -6.68
N GLY A 246 19.64 10.00 -6.70
CA GLY A 246 18.63 10.94 -7.22
C GLY A 246 17.72 11.57 -6.17
N ALA A 247 17.57 10.97 -4.98
CA ALA A 247 16.72 11.50 -3.93
C ALA A 247 17.46 11.56 -2.60
N ALA A 248 17.19 12.59 -1.79
CA ALA A 248 17.72 12.73 -0.44
C ALA A 248 16.82 12.09 0.60
N PHE A 249 15.50 12.27 0.46
CA PHE A 249 14.50 11.66 1.34
C PHE A 249 13.16 11.49 0.62
N ALA A 250 12.35 10.58 1.16
CA ALA A 250 10.95 10.41 0.80
C ALA A 250 10.05 10.93 1.92
N VAL A 251 8.88 11.42 1.55
CA VAL A 251 7.82 11.82 2.48
C VAL A 251 6.59 11.00 2.17
N ILE A 252 6.10 10.28 3.17
CA ILE A 252 4.86 9.52 3.09
C ILE A 252 3.85 10.24 3.98
N ILE A 253 2.66 10.52 3.42
CA ILE A 253 1.59 11.24 4.12
C ILE A 253 0.32 10.40 4.05
N GLN A 254 -0.22 10.05 5.21
CA GLN A 254 -1.46 9.31 5.36
C GLN A 254 -2.54 10.21 5.95
N ASP A 255 -3.70 10.31 5.29
CA ASP A 255 -4.89 10.95 5.86
C ASP A 255 -5.56 9.98 6.84
N VAL A 256 -5.46 10.29 8.12
CA VAL A 256 -6.02 9.47 9.22
C VAL A 256 -7.25 10.11 9.87
N THR A 257 -7.82 11.14 9.25
CA THR A 257 -8.95 11.92 9.77
C THR A 257 -10.11 11.02 10.15
N TRP A 258 -10.58 10.20 9.22
CA TRP A 258 -11.70 9.28 9.46
C TRP A 258 -11.41 8.30 10.61
N ARG A 259 -10.20 7.75 10.66
CA ARG A 259 -9.78 6.85 11.75
C ARG A 259 -9.85 7.54 13.12
N ARG A 260 -9.35 8.77 13.20
CA ARG A 260 -9.39 9.57 14.44
C ARG A 260 -10.81 9.94 14.88
N GLU A 261 -11.66 10.28 13.93
CA GLU A 261 -13.09 10.54 14.22
C GLU A 261 -13.79 9.30 14.80
N GLN A 262 -13.53 8.12 14.22
CA GLN A 262 -14.09 6.87 14.74
C GLN A 262 -13.55 6.52 16.13
N GLU A 263 -12.25 6.68 16.38
CA GLU A 263 -11.64 6.47 17.70
C GLU A 263 -12.28 7.41 18.75
N GLN A 264 -12.44 8.69 18.42
CA GLN A 264 -13.09 9.65 19.31
C GLN A 264 -14.56 9.31 19.57
N ALA A 265 -15.31 8.92 18.55
CA ALA A 265 -16.69 8.49 18.69
C ALA A 265 -16.84 7.25 19.59
N LEU A 266 -15.91 6.29 19.50
CA LEU A 266 -15.87 5.10 20.38
C LEU A 266 -15.56 5.48 21.83
N ILE A 267 -14.60 6.39 22.06
CA ILE A 267 -14.27 6.88 23.40
C ILE A 267 -15.49 7.57 24.03
N LEU A 268 -16.16 8.46 23.28
CA LEU A 268 -17.36 9.15 23.76
C LEU A 268 -18.47 8.17 24.10
N LYS A 269 -18.71 7.15 23.29
CA LYS A 269 -19.69 6.09 23.58
C LYS A 269 -19.32 5.31 24.85
N SER A 270 -18.04 4.98 25.04
CA SER A 270 -17.58 4.25 26.22
C SER A 270 -17.73 5.04 27.51
N VAL A 271 -17.52 6.37 27.47
CA VAL A 271 -17.72 7.27 28.57
C VAL A 271 -19.22 7.39 28.92
N ALA A 272 -20.07 7.59 27.90
CA ALA A 272 -21.53 7.69 28.10
C ALA A 272 -22.13 6.42 28.71
N ILE A 273 -21.62 5.23 28.37
CA ILE A 273 -22.06 3.95 28.95
C ILE A 273 -21.65 3.86 30.44
N LYS A 274 -20.51 4.41 30.84
CA LYS A 274 -20.06 4.41 32.22
C LYS A 274 -20.86 5.39 33.12
N GLU A 275 -21.48 6.41 32.54
CA GLU A 275 -22.28 7.42 33.25
C GLU A 275 -23.75 7.06 33.37
N ILE A 276 -24.23 5.94 32.80
CA ILE A 276 -25.60 5.47 33.01
C ILE A 276 -25.69 4.90 34.45
N PRO A 277 -26.37 5.55 35.42
CA PRO A 277 -26.57 4.96 36.73
C PRO A 277 -27.44 3.71 36.56
N VAL A 278 -26.92 2.56 36.99
CA VAL A 278 -27.70 1.33 37.07
C VAL A 278 -28.71 1.52 38.19
N SER A 279 -29.88 2.05 37.89
CA SER A 279 -31.02 2.09 38.79
C SER A 279 -31.57 0.68 38.93
N TYR A 280 -31.05 -0.06 39.92
CA TYR A 280 -31.69 -1.29 40.38
C TYR A 280 -32.97 -0.92 41.13
N THR A 281 -34.10 -0.88 40.44
CA THR A 281 -35.40 -0.96 41.11
C THR A 281 -35.57 -2.39 41.61
N HIS A 282 -35.38 -2.58 42.91
CA HIS A 282 -35.87 -3.72 43.65
C HIS A 282 -37.41 -3.78 43.53
N LEU A 283 -37.97 -4.58 42.67
CA LEU A 283 -39.32 -5.05 42.78
C LEU A 283 -39.34 -6.13 43.87
N ARG A 284 -39.65 -5.73 45.09
CA ARG A 284 -40.13 -6.66 46.11
C ARG A 284 -41.56 -7.09 45.76
N ALA A 285 -41.70 -8.38 45.40
CA ALA A 285 -42.99 -9.02 45.38
C ALA A 285 -43.57 -9.15 46.82
N HIS A 286 -44.80 -8.74 46.99
CA HIS A 286 -45.67 -9.17 48.06
C HIS A 286 -46.59 -10.27 47.52
#